data_36e4f6a185b60f8ab032a868e9619b30
#
_entry.id   36e4f6a185b60f8ab032a868e9619b30
#
_cell.length_a   1.000
_cell.length_b   1.000
_cell.length_c   1.000
_cell.angle_alpha   90.00
_cell.angle_beta   90.00
_cell.angle_gamma   90.00
#
_symmetry.space_group_name_H-M   'P 1'
#
loop_
_entity.id
_entity.type
_entity.pdbx_description
1 polymer ?
#
loop_
_entity_poly.entity_id
_entity_poly.type
_entity_poly.pdbx_seq_one_letter_code
_entity_poly.pdbx_strand_id
1 'polypeptide(L)'
;MPAASGRSLRFLVSRRWVILLLSVLLFGYACLLLGQWQWHRLEDKKTGNAIIRTNLKTAPRPVDQVLRRGVNPGSTARYAAVSATGTYDPSKTVIVRYQTRDGSAGADAVVPLVTDSGVALLVDRGWFATTNQGLIDATQVPAPPSGKVTVTGWVRQDAGDRSAQVVNASTRSISSAQIGPAIGIPLYGGFVQLLTETPAAKTPLAKAEPPDLSNGPHFFYALQWWFFGILGLFGYGYLAWEELTGRGELRRSQQPVKRRTPDGADESESAHDPAVDRQHGAADERRGGAQQERRGTAEL
;
A
#
# COMPACT_ATOMS: atom_id res chain seq x y z
N MET A 1 -62.47 -18.87 4.80
CA MET A 1 -61.18 -18.19 4.51
C MET A 1 -61.11 -16.96 5.42
N PRO A 2 -60.19 -16.89 6.39
CA PRO A 2 -60.07 -15.69 7.20
C PRO A 2 -59.40 -14.60 6.34
N ALA A 3 -60.05 -13.45 6.26
CA ALA A 3 -59.55 -12.26 5.60
C ALA A 3 -58.21 -11.85 6.24
N ALA A 4 -57.15 -11.75 5.42
CA ALA A 4 -55.88 -11.20 5.83
C ALA A 4 -56.12 -9.72 6.20
N SER A 5 -56.19 -9.41 7.50
CA SER A 5 -56.25 -8.04 8.00
C SER A 5 -54.87 -7.41 7.70
N GLY A 6 -54.81 -6.64 6.61
CA GLY A 6 -53.61 -5.87 6.27
C GLY A 6 -53.25 -4.97 7.44
N ARG A 7 -52.10 -5.21 8.05
CA ARG A 7 -51.56 -4.31 9.07
C ARG A 7 -51.40 -2.92 8.48
N SER A 8 -51.92 -1.91 9.16
CA SER A 8 -51.79 -0.52 8.74
C SER A 8 -50.31 -0.11 8.67
N LEU A 9 -49.93 0.67 7.67
CA LEU A 9 -48.55 1.23 7.47
C LEU A 9 -48.08 2.11 8.66
N ARG A 10 -48.92 2.28 9.68
CA ARG A 10 -48.62 3.06 10.89
C ARG A 10 -47.39 2.57 11.66
N PHE A 11 -47.00 1.30 11.53
CA PHE A 11 -45.80 0.78 12.19
C PHE A 11 -44.52 1.44 11.66
N LEU A 12 -44.48 1.88 10.38
CA LEU A 12 -43.35 2.57 9.80
C LEU A 12 -43.02 3.90 10.49
N VAL A 13 -44.02 4.51 11.14
CA VAL A 13 -43.84 5.77 11.90
C VAL A 13 -43.42 5.48 13.35
N SER A 14 -43.34 4.23 13.76
CA SER A 14 -42.84 3.89 15.09
C SER A 14 -41.37 4.25 15.27
N ARG A 15 -40.97 4.66 16.47
CA ARG A 15 -39.59 5.06 16.78
C ARG A 15 -38.54 4.08 16.26
N ARG A 16 -38.81 2.77 16.40
CA ARG A 16 -37.94 1.71 15.94
C ARG A 16 -37.73 1.76 14.42
N TRP A 17 -38.79 1.86 13.65
CA TRP A 17 -38.74 1.86 12.18
C TRP A 17 -38.16 3.16 11.61
N VAL A 18 -38.46 4.30 12.25
CA VAL A 18 -37.85 5.58 11.89
C VAL A 18 -36.34 5.56 12.13
N ILE A 19 -35.88 5.06 13.28
CA ILE A 19 -34.43 4.92 13.55
C ILE A 19 -33.78 3.98 12.54
N LEU A 20 -34.40 2.83 12.22
CA LEU A 20 -33.90 1.89 11.24
C LEU A 20 -33.79 2.54 9.85
N LEU A 21 -34.84 3.28 9.43
CA LEU A 21 -34.82 4.01 8.16
C LEU A 21 -33.67 5.03 8.11
N LEU A 22 -33.55 5.87 9.15
CA LEU A 22 -32.47 6.86 9.23
C LEU A 22 -31.08 6.21 9.21
N SER A 23 -30.92 5.07 9.89
CA SER A 23 -29.66 4.32 9.87
C SER A 23 -29.35 3.77 8.49
N VAL A 24 -30.33 3.23 7.77
CA VAL A 24 -30.16 2.72 6.40
C VAL A 24 -29.88 3.85 5.42
N LEU A 25 -30.55 5.00 5.56
CA LEU A 25 -30.28 6.17 4.72
C LEU A 25 -28.88 6.74 4.97
N LEU A 26 -28.46 6.84 6.23
CA LEU A 26 -27.10 7.27 6.58
C LEU A 26 -26.05 6.30 6.04
N PHE A 27 -26.26 4.99 6.20
CA PHE A 27 -25.40 3.96 5.64
C PHE A 27 -25.34 4.04 4.10
N GLY A 28 -26.49 4.15 3.44
CA GLY A 28 -26.59 4.29 1.99
C GLY A 28 -25.84 5.53 1.48
N TYR A 29 -25.99 6.67 2.20
CA TYR A 29 -25.25 7.88 1.87
C TYR A 29 -23.74 7.70 2.01
N ALA A 30 -23.28 7.06 3.09
CA ALA A 30 -21.86 6.74 3.26
C ALA A 30 -21.35 5.83 2.12
N CYS A 31 -22.13 4.83 1.73
CA CYS A 31 -21.79 3.95 0.59
C CYS A 31 -21.71 4.73 -0.73
N LEU A 32 -22.59 5.68 -0.97
CA LEU A 32 -22.54 6.56 -2.16
C LEU A 32 -21.24 7.37 -2.18
N LEU A 33 -20.90 8.01 -1.07
CA LEU A 33 -19.66 8.80 -0.97
C LEU A 33 -18.41 7.95 -1.19
N LEU A 34 -18.33 6.77 -0.59
CA LEU A 34 -17.21 5.86 -0.74
C LEU A 34 -17.12 5.31 -2.17
N GLY A 35 -18.24 5.00 -2.80
CA GLY A 35 -18.28 4.59 -4.19
C GLY A 35 -17.78 5.69 -5.14
N GLN A 36 -18.25 6.93 -4.94
CA GLN A 36 -17.80 8.09 -5.72
C GLN A 36 -16.30 8.37 -5.51
N TRP A 37 -15.81 8.28 -4.27
CA TRP A 37 -14.38 8.45 -3.97
C TRP A 37 -13.53 7.42 -4.72
N GLN A 38 -13.93 6.15 -4.73
CA GLN A 38 -13.23 5.10 -5.48
C GLN A 38 -13.29 5.36 -6.99
N TRP A 39 -14.42 5.85 -7.49
CA TRP A 39 -14.57 6.18 -8.89
C TRP A 39 -13.63 7.31 -9.32
N HIS A 40 -13.52 8.39 -8.54
CA HIS A 40 -12.57 9.47 -8.82
C HIS A 40 -11.12 8.95 -8.80
N ARG A 41 -10.78 8.09 -7.84
CA ARG A 41 -9.45 7.44 -7.82
C ARG A 41 -9.15 6.65 -9.09
N LEU A 42 -10.16 5.96 -9.63
CA LEU A 42 -10.03 5.25 -10.91
C LEU A 42 -9.77 6.21 -12.06
N GLU A 43 -10.50 7.33 -12.13
CA GLU A 43 -10.34 8.33 -13.18
C GLU A 43 -8.97 9.02 -13.13
N ASP A 44 -8.51 9.39 -11.95
CA ASP A 44 -7.16 9.95 -11.73
C ASP A 44 -6.08 8.97 -12.20
N LYS A 45 -6.23 7.69 -11.87
CA LYS A 45 -5.30 6.64 -12.28
C LYS A 45 -5.30 6.47 -13.80
N LYS A 46 -6.47 6.42 -14.43
CA LYS A 46 -6.62 6.34 -15.90
C LYS A 46 -5.97 7.52 -16.61
N THR A 47 -6.22 8.72 -16.12
CA THR A 47 -5.64 9.95 -16.69
C THR A 47 -4.13 9.96 -16.57
N GLY A 48 -3.60 9.63 -15.38
CA GLY A 48 -2.16 9.51 -15.16
C GLY A 48 -1.53 8.44 -16.06
N ASN A 49 -2.16 7.27 -16.18
CA ASN A 49 -1.68 6.18 -17.04
C ASN A 49 -1.72 6.56 -18.54
N ALA A 50 -2.70 7.35 -18.98
CA ALA A 50 -2.76 7.83 -20.37
C ALA A 50 -1.57 8.74 -20.70
N ILE A 51 -1.21 9.67 -19.81
CA ILE A 51 -0.02 10.52 -19.94
C ILE A 51 1.24 9.66 -20.06
N ILE A 52 1.41 8.72 -19.13
CA ILE A 52 2.58 7.82 -19.12
C ILE A 52 2.65 7.01 -20.42
N ARG A 53 1.56 6.40 -20.87
CA ARG A 53 1.52 5.63 -22.13
C ARG A 53 1.91 6.47 -23.34
N THR A 54 1.49 7.73 -23.39
CA THR A 54 1.88 8.64 -24.45
C THR A 54 3.36 8.96 -24.39
N ASN A 55 3.88 9.27 -23.21
CA ASN A 55 5.30 9.59 -23.00
C ASN A 55 6.23 8.42 -23.33
N LEU A 56 5.83 7.18 -22.94
CA LEU A 56 6.62 5.97 -23.24
C LEU A 56 6.73 5.67 -24.75
N LYS A 57 5.80 6.13 -25.57
CA LYS A 57 5.79 5.96 -27.03
C LYS A 57 6.51 7.07 -27.77
N THR A 58 6.81 8.19 -27.09
CA THR A 58 7.43 9.36 -27.69
C THR A 58 8.96 9.19 -27.74
N ALA A 59 9.57 9.54 -28.84
CA ALA A 59 11.03 9.53 -28.97
C ALA A 59 11.70 10.43 -27.93
N PRO A 60 12.92 10.09 -27.47
CA PRO A 60 13.66 10.92 -26.55
C PRO A 60 13.87 12.34 -27.07
N ARG A 61 13.62 13.34 -26.22
CA ARG A 61 13.87 14.74 -26.52
C ARG A 61 15.07 15.26 -25.74
N PRO A 62 15.78 16.28 -26.21
CA PRO A 62 16.82 16.94 -25.44
C PRO A 62 16.32 17.36 -24.05
N VAL A 63 17.13 17.17 -23.02
CA VAL A 63 16.74 17.39 -21.62
C VAL A 63 16.30 18.82 -21.35
N ASP A 64 16.92 19.81 -21.98
CA ASP A 64 16.64 21.25 -21.85
C ASP A 64 15.27 21.65 -22.41
N GLN A 65 14.68 20.84 -23.31
CA GLN A 65 13.32 21.04 -23.82
C GLN A 65 12.25 20.52 -22.85
N VAL A 66 12.61 19.65 -21.90
CA VAL A 66 11.65 18.99 -21.00
C VAL A 66 11.84 19.43 -19.56
N LEU A 67 13.10 19.55 -19.10
CA LEU A 67 13.44 19.93 -17.74
C LEU A 67 13.98 21.37 -17.68
N ARG A 68 13.75 22.02 -16.57
CA ARG A 68 14.27 23.35 -16.29
C ARG A 68 15.10 23.31 -15.00
N ARG A 69 16.12 24.18 -14.91
CA ARG A 69 16.96 24.29 -13.72
C ARG A 69 16.12 24.61 -12.47
N GLY A 70 16.25 23.78 -11.44
CA GLY A 70 15.63 23.97 -10.13
C GLY A 70 14.10 23.90 -10.11
N VAL A 71 13.43 23.53 -11.22
CA VAL A 71 11.97 23.43 -11.30
C VAL A 71 11.56 21.97 -11.38
N ASN A 72 10.86 21.48 -10.35
CA ASN A 72 10.34 20.12 -10.37
C ASN A 72 9.38 19.91 -11.56
N PRO A 73 9.60 18.90 -12.41
CA PRO A 73 8.75 18.68 -13.58
C PRO A 73 7.30 18.40 -13.19
N GLY A 74 6.36 18.92 -13.97
CA GLY A 74 4.93 18.66 -13.79
C GLY A 74 4.55 17.21 -14.06
N SER A 75 3.31 16.85 -13.71
CA SER A 75 2.78 15.49 -13.91
C SER A 75 2.77 15.06 -15.38
N THR A 76 2.67 15.99 -16.33
CA THR A 76 2.71 15.74 -17.76
C THR A 76 4.07 15.27 -18.27
N ALA A 77 5.16 15.58 -17.55
CA ALA A 77 6.50 15.13 -17.89
C ALA A 77 6.86 13.73 -17.31
N ARG A 78 5.97 13.14 -16.52
CA ARG A 78 6.22 11.82 -15.92
C ARG A 78 6.47 10.76 -17.00
N TYR A 79 7.59 10.06 -16.90
CA TYR A 79 8.05 9.06 -17.87
C TYR A 79 8.25 9.60 -19.29
N ALA A 80 8.40 10.92 -19.47
CA ALA A 80 8.87 11.47 -20.75
C ALA A 80 10.30 10.96 -21.01
N ALA A 81 10.53 10.45 -22.20
CA ALA A 81 11.89 10.05 -22.62
C ALA A 81 12.71 11.29 -22.95
N VAL A 82 13.90 11.39 -22.34
CA VAL A 82 14.84 12.46 -22.59
C VAL A 82 16.23 11.92 -22.91
N SER A 83 17.01 12.71 -23.65
CA SER A 83 18.42 12.49 -23.88
C SER A 83 19.24 13.66 -23.36
N ALA A 84 20.41 13.37 -22.79
CA ALA A 84 21.37 14.37 -22.35
C ALA A 84 22.80 13.85 -22.63
N THR A 85 23.66 14.79 -23.01
CA THR A 85 25.08 14.50 -23.17
C THR A 85 25.89 15.32 -22.17
N GLY A 86 26.82 14.67 -21.49
CA GLY A 86 27.64 15.30 -20.47
C GLY A 86 28.72 14.38 -19.92
N THR A 87 29.31 14.74 -18.81
CA THR A 87 30.28 13.94 -18.09
C THR A 87 29.76 13.63 -16.70
N TYR A 88 29.79 12.37 -16.30
CA TYR A 88 29.44 12.00 -14.93
C TYR A 88 30.47 12.53 -13.93
N ASP A 89 29.98 12.99 -12.78
CA ASP A 89 30.82 13.29 -11.60
C ASP A 89 30.61 12.22 -10.51
N PRO A 90 31.43 11.14 -10.52
CA PRO A 90 31.30 10.07 -9.54
C PRO A 90 31.57 10.50 -8.10
N SER A 91 32.33 11.58 -7.89
CA SER A 91 32.66 12.10 -6.56
C SER A 91 31.42 12.66 -5.83
N LYS A 92 30.36 12.95 -6.57
CA LYS A 92 29.08 13.48 -6.12
C LYS A 92 27.97 12.43 -6.18
N THR A 93 28.32 11.16 -6.19
CA THR A 93 27.34 10.06 -6.15
C THR A 93 26.52 10.13 -4.87
N VAL A 94 25.18 9.99 -5.00
CA VAL A 94 24.23 9.89 -3.89
C VAL A 94 23.60 8.52 -3.91
N ILE A 95 23.61 7.84 -2.76
CA ILE A 95 23.04 6.51 -2.59
C ILE A 95 21.60 6.64 -2.07
N VAL A 96 20.66 6.08 -2.83
CA VAL A 96 19.25 6.00 -2.40
C VAL A 96 19.03 4.66 -1.72
N ARG A 97 18.94 4.68 -0.40
CA ARG A 97 18.91 3.49 0.46
C ARG A 97 17.53 2.87 0.56
N TYR A 98 17.51 1.62 1.02
CA TYR A 98 16.30 0.85 1.31
C TYR A 98 15.42 0.59 0.07
N GLN A 99 16.06 0.40 -1.07
CA GLN A 99 15.40 -0.03 -2.29
C GLN A 99 15.37 -1.56 -2.34
N THR A 100 14.17 -2.14 -2.21
CA THR A 100 14.01 -3.60 -2.26
C THR A 100 13.54 -4.01 -3.66
N ARG A 101 14.20 -5.02 -4.24
CA ARG A 101 13.80 -5.65 -5.51
C ARG A 101 13.75 -7.16 -5.34
N ASP A 102 12.71 -7.79 -5.81
CA ASP A 102 12.51 -9.25 -5.75
C ASP A 102 12.82 -9.84 -4.36
N GLY A 103 12.41 -9.12 -3.29
CA GLY A 103 12.67 -9.51 -1.91
C GLY A 103 14.11 -9.27 -1.42
N SER A 104 15.03 -8.82 -2.27
CA SER A 104 16.41 -8.53 -1.93
C SER A 104 16.60 -7.07 -1.52
N ALA A 105 17.33 -6.84 -0.43
CA ALA A 105 17.69 -5.49 0.00
C ALA A 105 18.75 -4.89 -0.95
N GLY A 106 18.61 -3.58 -1.20
CA GLY A 106 19.54 -2.88 -2.09
C GLY A 106 19.43 -1.37 -2.00
N ALA A 107 20.11 -0.70 -2.90
CA ALA A 107 20.13 0.75 -3.04
C ALA A 107 20.21 1.14 -4.53
N ASP A 108 19.73 2.34 -4.87
CA ASP A 108 19.96 2.92 -6.18
C ASP A 108 21.14 3.91 -6.15
N ALA A 109 21.89 3.94 -7.24
CA ALA A 109 23.01 4.87 -7.42
C ALA A 109 22.61 6.05 -8.28
N VAL A 110 22.57 7.23 -7.70
CA VAL A 110 22.28 8.49 -8.39
C VAL A 110 23.56 9.27 -8.59
N VAL A 111 23.90 9.52 -9.86
CA VAL A 111 25.13 10.22 -10.22
C VAL A 111 24.77 11.45 -11.04
N PRO A 112 25.30 12.65 -10.72
CA PRO A 112 25.08 13.83 -11.55
C PRO A 112 25.85 13.72 -12.85
N LEU A 113 25.15 13.96 -13.96
CA LEU A 113 25.72 14.13 -15.31
C LEU A 113 25.83 15.61 -15.61
N VAL A 114 27.01 16.17 -15.57
CA VAL A 114 27.27 17.58 -15.85
C VAL A 114 27.21 17.79 -17.35
N THR A 115 26.24 18.57 -17.81
CA THR A 115 26.06 18.89 -19.23
C THR A 115 26.97 20.04 -19.68
N ASP A 116 27.09 20.24 -20.96
CA ASP A 116 27.92 21.35 -21.53
C ASP A 116 27.36 22.75 -21.10
N SER A 117 26.14 22.87 -20.64
CA SER A 117 25.56 24.11 -20.07
C SER A 117 26.01 24.39 -18.65
N GLY A 118 26.75 23.50 -18.00
CA GLY A 118 27.16 23.60 -16.59
C GLY A 118 26.04 23.26 -15.58
N VAL A 119 24.85 22.91 -16.06
CA VAL A 119 23.75 22.37 -15.23
C VAL A 119 23.81 20.86 -15.24
N ALA A 120 23.79 20.23 -14.10
CA ALA A 120 23.84 18.77 -14.03
C ALA A 120 22.44 18.14 -14.00
N LEU A 121 22.33 16.96 -14.59
CA LEU A 121 21.15 16.09 -14.55
C LEU A 121 21.39 14.97 -13.53
N LEU A 122 20.51 14.80 -12.56
CA LEU A 122 20.54 13.62 -11.69
C LEU A 122 20.14 12.39 -12.51
N VAL A 123 21.03 11.42 -12.60
CA VAL A 123 20.80 10.16 -13.29
C VAL A 123 20.77 9.04 -12.26
N ASP A 124 19.60 8.47 -12.06
CA ASP A 124 19.43 7.20 -11.36
C ASP A 124 19.91 6.09 -12.29
N ARG A 125 21.16 5.63 -12.07
CA ARG A 125 21.81 4.65 -12.92
C ARG A 125 21.28 3.24 -12.71
N GLY A 126 20.62 3.01 -11.58
CA GLY A 126 19.98 1.76 -11.26
C GLY A 126 20.35 1.20 -9.90
N TRP A 127 19.82 0.03 -9.66
CA TRP A 127 19.84 -0.68 -8.38
C TRP A 127 21.04 -1.66 -8.29
N PHE A 128 21.58 -1.80 -7.09
CA PHE A 128 22.55 -2.82 -6.70
C PHE A 128 22.22 -3.42 -5.34
N ALA A 129 22.52 -4.71 -5.16
CA ALA A 129 22.27 -5.41 -3.92
C ALA A 129 23.21 -4.91 -2.80
N THR A 130 22.65 -4.64 -1.61
CA THR A 130 23.39 -4.28 -0.41
C THR A 130 22.57 -4.58 0.82
N THR A 131 23.22 -4.85 1.94
CA THR A 131 22.52 -5.09 3.21
C THR A 131 21.88 -3.81 3.80
N ASN A 132 22.19 -2.64 3.27
CA ASN A 132 21.83 -1.32 3.81
C ASN A 132 22.28 -1.10 5.29
N GLN A 133 23.20 -1.90 5.79
CA GLN A 133 23.78 -1.73 7.12
C GLN A 133 24.96 -0.77 7.03
N GLY A 134 25.02 0.16 8.00
CA GLY A 134 26.07 1.16 8.03
C GLY A 134 26.02 2.19 6.88
N LEU A 135 27.14 2.84 6.62
CA LEU A 135 27.32 3.74 5.49
C LEU A 135 27.74 2.89 4.26
N ILE A 136 27.05 3.11 3.16
CA ILE A 136 27.44 2.52 1.88
C ILE A 136 28.44 3.47 1.26
N ASP A 137 29.68 3.00 1.06
CA ASP A 137 30.73 3.78 0.41
C ASP A 137 30.43 3.87 -1.11
N ALA A 138 30.59 5.07 -1.67
CA ALA A 138 30.46 5.29 -3.10
C ALA A 138 31.42 4.41 -3.94
N THR A 139 32.53 3.96 -3.35
CA THR A 139 33.50 3.03 -4.01
C THR A 139 32.92 1.64 -4.21
N GLN A 140 31.88 1.24 -3.47
CA GLN A 140 31.18 -0.03 -3.66
C GLN A 140 30.20 0.02 -4.84
N VAL A 141 29.89 1.21 -5.35
CA VAL A 141 29.01 1.39 -6.50
C VAL A 141 29.81 1.21 -7.77
N PRO A 142 29.34 0.39 -8.73
CA PRO A 142 29.97 0.27 -10.04
C PRO A 142 30.14 1.64 -10.71
N ALA A 143 31.37 1.97 -11.07
CA ALA A 143 31.72 3.26 -11.64
C ALA A 143 30.94 3.54 -12.94
N PRO A 144 30.53 4.80 -13.19
CA PRO A 144 29.96 5.19 -14.47
C PRO A 144 31.05 5.20 -15.55
N PRO A 145 30.63 5.23 -16.82
CA PRO A 145 31.59 5.46 -17.93
C PRO A 145 32.33 6.79 -17.76
N SER A 146 33.61 6.80 -18.10
CA SER A 146 34.42 8.02 -18.07
C SER A 146 34.31 8.81 -19.36
N GLY A 147 34.57 10.12 -19.29
CA GLY A 147 34.53 11.02 -20.45
C GLY A 147 33.10 11.44 -20.80
N LYS A 148 32.90 11.86 -22.04
CA LYS A 148 31.60 12.34 -22.52
C LYS A 148 30.67 11.17 -22.79
N VAL A 149 29.50 11.21 -22.16
CA VAL A 149 28.48 10.15 -22.20
C VAL A 149 27.16 10.74 -22.65
N THR A 150 26.48 10.04 -23.55
CA THR A 150 25.08 10.34 -23.90
C THR A 150 24.17 9.35 -23.15
N VAL A 151 23.28 9.89 -22.35
CA VAL A 151 22.28 9.11 -21.61
C VAL A 151 20.90 9.30 -22.21
N THR A 152 20.10 8.23 -22.16
CA THR A 152 18.66 8.28 -22.42
C THR A 152 17.93 7.68 -21.23
N GLY A 153 16.85 8.31 -20.81
CA GLY A 153 16.10 7.80 -19.67
C GLY A 153 14.73 8.47 -19.50
N TRP A 154 13.99 8.00 -18.50
CA TRP A 154 12.68 8.51 -18.18
C TRP A 154 12.71 9.57 -17.09
N VAL A 155 12.06 10.69 -17.34
CA VAL A 155 11.89 11.77 -16.36
C VAL A 155 11.03 11.33 -15.19
N ARG A 156 11.50 11.63 -13.99
CA ARG A 156 10.80 11.44 -12.73
C ARG A 156 10.75 12.75 -11.94
N GLN A 157 9.67 12.91 -11.20
CA GLN A 157 9.50 14.06 -10.31
C GLN A 157 10.29 13.88 -9.02
N ASP A 158 10.68 14.98 -8.42
CA ASP A 158 11.28 15.01 -7.09
C ASP A 158 10.31 14.49 -6.04
N ALA A 159 10.83 13.76 -5.07
CA ALA A 159 10.11 13.47 -3.84
C ALA A 159 9.93 14.76 -3.01
N GLY A 160 8.70 14.95 -2.52
CA GLY A 160 8.31 16.16 -1.78
C GLY A 160 8.40 16.04 -0.25
N ASP A 161 8.96 14.97 0.29
CA ASP A 161 8.92 14.67 1.71
C ASP A 161 10.30 14.70 2.39
N ARG A 162 10.29 14.51 3.72
CA ARG A 162 11.52 14.48 4.55
C ARG A 162 12.45 13.30 4.20
N SER A 163 11.95 12.28 3.50
CA SER A 163 12.76 11.13 3.10
C SER A 163 13.86 11.50 2.10
N ALA A 164 13.73 12.65 1.44
CA ALA A 164 14.70 13.16 0.48
C ALA A 164 15.91 13.90 1.10
N GLN A 165 15.96 14.06 2.43
CA GLN A 165 17.13 14.66 3.09
C GLN A 165 18.40 13.86 2.79
N VAL A 166 19.48 14.58 2.43
CA VAL A 166 20.79 13.99 2.16
C VAL A 166 21.65 14.03 3.41
N VAL A 167 22.10 12.87 3.86
CA VAL A 167 23.02 12.73 4.99
C VAL A 167 24.13 11.77 4.58
N ASN A 168 25.39 12.21 4.69
CA ASN A 168 26.55 11.40 4.30
C ASN A 168 26.44 10.81 2.89
N ALA A 169 26.11 11.65 1.91
CA ALA A 169 25.87 11.24 0.53
C ALA A 169 24.81 10.15 0.34
N SER A 170 23.89 10.02 1.31
CA SER A 170 22.80 9.04 1.26
C SER A 170 21.45 9.72 1.49
N THR A 171 20.41 9.18 0.87
CA THR A 171 19.01 9.60 1.04
C THR A 171 18.09 8.39 0.97
N ARG A 172 16.78 8.56 1.23
CA ARG A 172 15.77 7.50 1.03
C ARG A 172 14.93 7.71 -0.22
N SER A 173 14.94 8.92 -0.77
CA SER A 173 14.22 9.26 -2.01
C SER A 173 14.96 10.37 -2.75
N ILE A 174 14.75 10.47 -4.06
CA ILE A 174 15.47 11.41 -4.91
C ILE A 174 14.71 12.73 -4.95
N SER A 175 15.44 13.84 -4.64
CA SER A 175 14.94 15.19 -4.83
C SER A 175 16.08 16.09 -5.29
N SER A 176 15.99 16.64 -6.49
CA SER A 176 16.96 17.58 -7.02
C SER A 176 17.11 18.82 -6.16
N ALA A 177 15.99 19.26 -5.54
CA ALA A 177 15.97 20.40 -4.63
C ALA A 177 16.76 20.16 -3.33
N GLN A 178 16.85 18.92 -2.85
CA GLN A 178 17.63 18.54 -1.66
C GLN A 178 19.07 18.12 -2.01
N ILE A 179 19.23 17.39 -3.10
CA ILE A 179 20.55 16.89 -3.51
C ILE A 179 21.43 18.02 -4.03
N GLY A 180 20.91 18.95 -4.85
CA GLY A 180 21.68 20.03 -5.43
C GLY A 180 22.52 20.85 -4.41
N PRO A 181 21.91 21.39 -3.36
CA PRO A 181 22.65 22.07 -2.28
C PRO A 181 23.64 21.17 -1.55
N ALA A 182 23.29 19.89 -1.33
CA ALA A 182 24.15 18.95 -0.62
C ALA A 182 25.44 18.61 -1.39
N ILE A 183 25.37 18.53 -2.74
CA ILE A 183 26.53 18.25 -3.58
C ILE A 183 27.20 19.50 -4.18
N GLY A 184 26.57 20.67 -4.02
CA GLY A 184 27.12 21.96 -4.45
C GLY A 184 27.10 22.18 -5.97
N ILE A 185 26.15 21.58 -6.71
CA ILE A 185 26.04 21.68 -8.17
C ILE A 185 24.62 22.13 -8.55
N PRO A 186 24.47 23.07 -9.51
CA PRO A 186 23.18 23.44 -10.06
C PRO A 186 22.56 22.28 -10.84
N LEU A 187 21.32 21.92 -10.52
CA LEU A 187 20.63 20.77 -11.11
C LEU A 187 19.40 21.17 -11.96
N TYR A 188 19.14 20.39 -13.00
CA TYR A 188 17.78 20.31 -13.54
C TYR A 188 16.83 19.81 -12.47
N GLY A 189 15.57 20.28 -12.45
CA GLY A 189 14.55 19.78 -11.53
C GLY A 189 14.13 18.38 -11.89
N GLY A 190 13.86 17.56 -10.87
CA GLY A 190 13.60 16.14 -11.03
C GLY A 190 14.87 15.32 -11.28
N PHE A 191 14.67 14.10 -11.75
CA PHE A 191 15.76 13.19 -12.10
C PHE A 191 15.38 12.29 -13.27
N VAL A 192 16.34 11.56 -13.81
CA VAL A 192 16.13 10.65 -14.92
C VAL A 192 16.49 9.23 -14.49
N GLN A 193 15.58 8.29 -14.67
CA GLN A 193 15.86 6.85 -14.57
C GLN A 193 16.53 6.37 -15.85
N LEU A 194 17.74 5.84 -15.74
CA LEU A 194 18.57 5.46 -16.87
C LEU A 194 17.97 4.29 -17.66
N LEU A 195 17.84 4.47 -18.97
CA LEU A 195 17.53 3.42 -19.93
C LEU A 195 18.76 2.94 -20.67
N THR A 196 19.51 3.88 -21.26
CA THR A 196 20.74 3.60 -22.01
C THR A 196 21.78 4.65 -21.74
N GLU A 197 23.05 4.27 -21.77
CA GLU A 197 24.18 5.17 -21.74
C GLU A 197 25.22 4.74 -22.81
N THR A 198 25.81 5.70 -23.49
CA THR A 198 26.82 5.48 -24.53
C THR A 198 28.01 6.41 -24.28
N PRO A 199 29.22 5.88 -24.06
CA PRO A 199 29.57 4.44 -23.99
C PRO A 199 28.88 3.76 -22.79
N ALA A 200 28.71 2.42 -22.90
CA ALA A 200 28.12 1.64 -21.81
C ALA A 200 29.10 1.47 -20.63
N ALA A 201 28.58 1.38 -19.42
CA ALA A 201 29.38 1.05 -18.25
C ALA A 201 29.93 -0.37 -18.32
N LYS A 202 31.17 -0.58 -17.80
CA LYS A 202 31.77 -1.90 -17.70
C LYS A 202 30.96 -2.88 -16.86
N THR A 203 30.37 -2.39 -15.78
CA THR A 203 29.49 -3.14 -14.87
C THR A 203 28.16 -2.41 -14.80
N PRO A 204 27.12 -2.83 -15.54
CA PRO A 204 25.84 -2.17 -15.52
C PRO A 204 25.09 -2.48 -14.22
N LEU A 205 24.34 -1.50 -13.72
CA LEU A 205 23.40 -1.67 -12.62
C LEU A 205 22.06 -2.22 -13.13
N ALA A 206 21.26 -2.80 -12.21
CA ALA A 206 19.93 -3.24 -12.56
C ALA A 206 19.04 -2.02 -12.83
N LYS A 207 18.50 -1.92 -14.04
CA LYS A 207 17.72 -0.76 -14.48
C LYS A 207 16.39 -0.68 -13.75
N ALA A 208 15.80 0.53 -13.70
CA ALA A 208 14.46 0.74 -13.17
C ALA A 208 13.42 -0.11 -13.92
N GLU A 209 12.45 -0.61 -13.16
CA GLU A 209 11.34 -1.35 -13.72
C GLU A 209 10.40 -0.43 -14.52
N PRO A 210 9.74 -0.96 -15.57
CA PRO A 210 8.70 -0.23 -16.27
C PRO A 210 7.57 0.18 -15.32
N PRO A 211 6.87 1.31 -15.58
CA PRO A 211 5.77 1.74 -14.74
C PRO A 211 4.61 0.76 -14.75
N ASP A 212 4.01 0.50 -13.58
CA ASP A 212 2.73 -0.20 -13.49
C ASP A 212 1.61 0.71 -14.04
N LEU A 213 1.01 0.26 -15.14
CA LEU A 213 -0.09 0.93 -15.84
C LEU A 213 -1.45 0.28 -15.54
N SER A 214 -1.54 -0.54 -14.51
CA SER A 214 -2.81 -1.11 -14.04
C SER A 214 -3.71 -0.01 -13.48
N ASN A 215 -5.01 -0.17 -13.62
CA ASN A 215 -5.99 0.77 -13.05
C ASN A 215 -6.27 0.48 -11.56
N GLY A 216 -5.68 -0.58 -11.01
CA GLY A 216 -5.96 -1.04 -9.65
C GLY A 216 -7.39 -1.56 -9.48
N PRO A 217 -7.76 -1.95 -8.25
CA PRO A 217 -9.06 -2.55 -7.97
C PRO A 217 -10.20 -1.52 -7.75
N HIS A 218 -9.95 -0.23 -7.99
CA HIS A 218 -10.87 0.88 -7.66
C HIS A 218 -12.26 0.72 -8.29
N PHE A 219 -12.36 0.17 -9.51
CA PHE A 219 -13.63 -0.09 -10.18
C PHE A 219 -14.51 -1.05 -9.38
N PHE A 220 -13.95 -2.18 -8.97
CA PHE A 220 -14.71 -3.19 -8.21
C PHE A 220 -15.09 -2.68 -6.82
N TYR A 221 -14.23 -1.90 -6.17
CA TYR A 221 -14.57 -1.28 -4.89
C TYR A 221 -15.68 -0.23 -5.02
N ALA A 222 -15.72 0.55 -6.09
CA ALA A 222 -16.83 1.47 -6.33
C ALA A 222 -18.15 0.72 -6.46
N LEU A 223 -18.19 -0.34 -7.29
CA LEU A 223 -19.37 -1.20 -7.45
C LEU A 223 -19.78 -1.85 -6.12
N GLN A 224 -18.83 -2.33 -5.35
CA GLN A 224 -19.09 -2.97 -4.05
C GLN A 224 -19.78 -2.02 -3.07
N TRP A 225 -19.31 -0.78 -2.97
CA TRP A 225 -19.93 0.23 -2.11
C TRP A 225 -21.35 0.56 -2.55
N TRP A 226 -21.58 0.81 -3.82
CA TRP A 226 -22.92 1.07 -4.35
C TRP A 226 -23.85 -0.13 -4.15
N PHE A 227 -23.35 -1.35 -4.35
CA PHE A 227 -24.11 -2.58 -4.10
C PHE A 227 -24.53 -2.70 -2.63
N PHE A 228 -23.63 -2.40 -1.68
CA PHE A 228 -23.98 -2.41 -0.25
C PHE A 228 -25.04 -1.38 0.10
N GLY A 229 -24.99 -0.19 -0.48
CA GLY A 229 -26.04 0.82 -0.30
C GLY A 229 -27.40 0.34 -0.78
N ILE A 230 -27.45 -0.26 -1.97
CA ILE A 230 -28.67 -0.86 -2.56
C ILE A 230 -29.17 -2.01 -1.69
N LEU A 231 -28.28 -2.90 -1.25
CA LEU A 231 -28.61 -4.04 -0.40
C LEU A 231 -29.21 -3.60 0.95
N GLY A 232 -28.71 -2.53 1.54
CA GLY A 232 -29.26 -1.94 2.76
C GLY A 232 -30.70 -1.45 2.56
N LEU A 233 -30.96 -0.73 1.47
CA LEU A 233 -32.31 -0.25 1.12
C LEU A 233 -33.25 -1.41 0.82
N PHE A 234 -32.77 -2.41 0.06
CA PHE A 234 -33.53 -3.62 -0.21
C PHE A 234 -33.89 -4.39 1.07
N GLY A 235 -32.89 -4.53 1.98
CA GLY A 235 -33.09 -5.18 3.28
C GLY A 235 -34.15 -4.47 4.13
N TYR A 236 -34.13 -3.14 4.16
CA TYR A 236 -35.18 -2.35 4.83
C TYR A 236 -36.56 -2.61 4.22
N GLY A 237 -36.66 -2.55 2.90
CA GLY A 237 -37.91 -2.84 2.17
C GLY A 237 -38.42 -4.25 2.43
N TYR A 238 -37.54 -5.25 2.44
CA TYR A 238 -37.87 -6.64 2.73
C TYR A 238 -38.41 -6.81 4.16
N LEU A 239 -37.78 -6.22 5.17
CA LEU A 239 -38.23 -6.25 6.55
C LEU A 239 -39.59 -5.58 6.70
N ALA A 240 -39.82 -4.45 6.03
CA ALA A 240 -41.08 -3.76 6.02
C ALA A 240 -42.20 -4.61 5.40
N TRP A 241 -41.89 -5.31 4.28
CA TRP A 241 -42.82 -6.23 3.64
C TRP A 241 -43.15 -7.45 4.52
N GLU A 242 -42.14 -8.03 5.19
CA GLU A 242 -42.33 -9.15 6.14
C GLU A 242 -43.24 -8.76 7.32
N GLU A 243 -43.06 -7.56 7.88
CA GLU A 243 -43.90 -7.03 8.96
C GLU A 243 -45.34 -6.79 8.48
N LEU A 244 -45.53 -6.26 7.25
CA LEU A 244 -46.84 -6.05 6.65
C LEU A 244 -47.62 -7.36 6.41
N THR A 245 -46.93 -8.41 6.00
CA THR A 245 -47.52 -9.70 5.64
C THR A 245 -47.74 -10.61 6.85
N GLY A 246 -47.30 -10.19 8.08
CA GLY A 246 -47.45 -10.97 9.31
C GLY A 246 -46.64 -12.28 9.36
N ARG A 247 -45.77 -12.56 8.39
CA ARG A 247 -44.96 -13.78 8.32
C ARG A 247 -43.96 -13.91 9.47
N GLY A 248 -43.56 -12.80 10.08
CA GLY A 248 -42.67 -12.79 11.25
C GLY A 248 -43.25 -13.44 12.50
N GLU A 249 -44.58 -13.40 12.69
CA GLU A 249 -45.25 -14.01 13.86
C GLU A 249 -45.34 -15.54 13.74
N LEU A 250 -45.53 -16.06 12.54
CA LEU A 250 -45.55 -17.51 12.28
C LEU A 250 -44.19 -18.17 12.59
N ARG A 251 -43.10 -17.47 12.38
CA ARG A 251 -41.76 -17.95 12.73
C ARG A 251 -41.46 -17.93 14.21
N ARG A 252 -42.01 -16.94 14.95
CA ARG A 252 -41.86 -16.83 16.42
C ARG A 252 -42.68 -17.90 17.15
N SER A 253 -43.88 -18.24 16.66
CA SER A 253 -44.71 -19.28 17.25
C SER A 253 -44.17 -20.71 17.03
N GLN A 254 -43.25 -20.90 16.08
CA GLN A 254 -42.61 -22.20 15.81
C GLN A 254 -41.28 -22.41 16.56
N GLN A 255 -40.80 -21.43 17.33
CA GLN A 255 -39.64 -21.66 18.20
C GLN A 255 -40.13 -22.44 19.44
N PRO A 256 -39.59 -23.64 19.72
CA PRO A 256 -39.95 -24.41 20.90
C PRO A 256 -39.66 -23.56 22.15
N VAL A 257 -40.69 -23.34 22.94
CA VAL A 257 -40.60 -22.71 24.27
C VAL A 257 -39.62 -23.57 25.08
N LYS A 258 -38.43 -23.01 25.33
CA LYS A 258 -37.51 -23.62 26.28
C LYS A 258 -38.20 -23.67 27.63
N ARG A 259 -38.81 -24.82 27.98
CA ARG A 259 -39.39 -25.04 29.29
C ARG A 259 -38.33 -24.75 30.34
N ARG A 260 -38.53 -23.70 31.09
CA ARG A 260 -37.88 -23.52 32.38
C ARG A 260 -38.37 -24.67 33.24
N THR A 261 -37.50 -25.59 33.58
CA THR A 261 -37.71 -26.52 34.70
C THR A 261 -37.87 -25.68 35.96
N PRO A 262 -38.92 -25.87 36.75
CA PRO A 262 -39.02 -25.22 38.06
C PRO A 262 -37.95 -25.87 38.95
N ASP A 263 -37.01 -25.08 39.44
CA ASP A 263 -36.19 -25.41 40.61
C ASP A 263 -37.12 -25.43 41.84
N GLY A 264 -36.99 -26.48 42.65
CA GLY A 264 -37.40 -26.47 44.02
C GLY A 264 -38.37 -27.58 44.41
N ALA A 265 -37.82 -28.75 44.79
CA ALA A 265 -38.33 -29.53 45.88
C ALA A 265 -37.15 -30.18 46.61
N ASP A 266 -36.92 -29.63 47.76
CA ASP A 266 -36.13 -30.09 48.87
C ASP A 266 -36.69 -31.46 49.34
N GLU A 267 -35.81 -32.47 49.41
CA GLU A 267 -35.98 -33.60 50.35
C GLU A 267 -34.64 -34.16 50.74
N SER A 268 -34.28 -33.77 51.94
CA SER A 268 -33.35 -34.45 52.81
C SER A 268 -33.81 -35.87 53.06
N GLU A 269 -32.95 -36.87 52.98
CA GLU A 269 -32.76 -37.85 54.02
C GLU A 269 -31.62 -38.86 53.71
N SER A 270 -30.64 -38.83 54.57
CA SER A 270 -30.03 -39.88 55.35
C SER A 270 -29.35 -41.07 54.69
N ALA A 271 -28.05 -41.12 55.00
CA ALA A 271 -27.28 -42.25 55.54
C ALA A 271 -26.99 -43.45 54.62
N HIS A 272 -25.79 -43.66 54.31
CA HIS A 272 -24.92 -44.72 54.81
C HIS A 272 -23.63 -44.88 53.93
N ASP A 273 -22.52 -44.58 54.54
CA ASP A 273 -21.19 -45.16 54.21
C ASP A 273 -21.19 -46.66 54.62
N PRO A 274 -20.42 -47.61 54.15
CA PRO A 274 -18.97 -47.49 54.09
C PRO A 274 -18.23 -48.26 52.91
N ALA A 275 -17.05 -47.75 52.66
CA ALA A 275 -15.77 -48.45 52.51
C ALA A 275 -15.55 -49.55 51.46
N VAL A 276 -14.31 -49.51 51.04
CA VAL A 276 -13.39 -50.55 50.54
C VAL A 276 -13.12 -50.52 49.05
N ASP A 277 -12.04 -49.98 48.69
CA ASP A 277 -10.65 -50.46 48.61
C ASP A 277 -10.18 -50.83 47.18
N ARG A 278 -9.00 -50.29 46.91
CA ARG A 278 -7.93 -50.85 46.06
C ARG A 278 -7.97 -50.73 44.55
N GLN A 279 -7.07 -49.96 44.09
CA GLN A 279 -5.67 -50.23 43.68
C GLN A 279 -5.47 -50.44 42.18
N HIS A 280 -4.38 -49.86 41.77
CA HIS A 280 -3.51 -50.11 40.63
C HIS A 280 -3.90 -49.43 39.33
N GLY A 281 -3.06 -48.79 38.65
CA GLY A 281 -1.59 -48.70 38.59
C GLY A 281 -1.31 -47.82 37.37
N ALA A 282 -0.45 -46.96 37.57
CA ALA A 282 0.90 -46.91 37.04
C ALA A 282 1.05 -46.73 35.54
N ALA A 283 1.80 -45.73 35.31
CA ALA A 283 2.87 -45.58 34.32
C ALA A 283 2.41 -45.08 32.92
N ASP A 284 3.05 -44.22 32.23
CA ASP A 284 4.43 -43.79 32.23
C ASP A 284 4.59 -42.60 31.32
N GLU A 285 5.35 -41.69 31.74
CA GLU A 285 6.58 -41.12 31.15
C GLU A 285 6.51 -40.33 29.85
N ARG A 286 6.87 -39.10 30.07
CA ARG A 286 8.13 -38.42 29.57
C ARG A 286 8.04 -37.87 28.18
N ARG A 287 8.33 -36.66 27.97
CA ARG A 287 9.54 -35.82 28.06
C ARG A 287 9.12 -34.41 27.72
N GLY A 288 9.45 -33.42 28.36
CA GLY A 288 10.67 -32.98 29.02
C GLY A 288 11.54 -32.15 28.13
N GLY A 289 11.75 -31.00 28.53
CA GLY A 289 12.96 -30.32 28.71
C GLY A 289 13.12 -29.08 27.81
N ALA A 290 12.99 -27.90 28.38
CA ALA A 290 14.08 -27.14 29.00
C ALA A 290 15.01 -26.52 27.96
N GLN A 291 14.90 -25.22 27.67
CA GLN A 291 15.52 -24.11 28.38
C GLN A 291 17.02 -24.34 28.69
N GLN A 292 17.85 -23.52 28.03
CA GLN A 292 18.98 -22.93 28.76
C GLN A 292 19.57 -21.71 28.03
N GLU A 293 19.51 -20.60 28.73
CA GLU A 293 20.41 -19.48 28.69
C GLU A 293 21.87 -19.91 28.65
N ARG A 294 22.71 -19.22 27.91
CA ARG A 294 24.05 -18.88 28.41
C ARG A 294 24.48 -17.51 27.92
N ARG A 295 24.62 -16.65 28.87
CA ARG A 295 25.56 -15.53 28.90
C ARG A 295 26.98 -16.06 28.75
N GLY A 296 27.80 -15.28 28.07
CA GLY A 296 29.24 -15.46 28.02
C GLY A 296 29.91 -14.25 27.44
N THR A 297 30.23 -13.37 28.30
CA THR A 297 31.23 -12.30 28.34
C THR A 297 32.57 -12.65 27.71
N ALA A 298 33.18 -11.60 27.17
CA ALA A 298 34.58 -11.17 27.30
C ALA A 298 35.54 -11.44 26.14
N GLU A 299 36.12 -10.31 25.70
CA GLU A 299 37.55 -10.03 25.44
C GLU A 299 38.25 -10.78 24.29
N LEU A 300 38.49 -10.08 23.26
CA LEU A 300 39.78 -9.46 22.87
C LEU A 300 39.56 -8.60 21.61
#